data_11f3bd61e11e5fe7f49580e5a780a918
#
_entry.id   11f3bd61e11e5fe7f49580e5a780a918
#
_cell.length_a   1.000
_cell.length_b   1.000
_cell.length_c   1.000
_cell.angle_alpha   90.00
_cell.angle_beta   90.00
_cell.angle_gamma   90.00
#
_symmetry.space_group_name_H-M   'P 1'
#
loop_
_entity.id
_entity.type
_entity.pdbx_description
1 polymer ?
#
loop_
_entity_poly.entity_id
_entity_poly.type
_entity_poly.pdbx_seq_one_letter_code
_entity_poly.pdbx_strand_id
1 'polypeptide(L)'
;LQQSLRDLDRSFCEFLSKTCSYPTFKSKHNRFQSYRTVNQKDNIRIVGRYIKLPKLGFVKIRQSMEVGKINHVTIEYTPAGKYFAVLNIDFEPEPRPNAGGTIGIDVGIKAFYSDSNGNTVSNPRYLERSMRKLIREQRRLSRKQKDSHNRGKQRLR
;
A
#
# COMPACT_ATOMS: atom_id res chain seq x y z
N LEU A 1 -2.15 -12.22 -18.53
CA LEU A 1 -3.37 -12.07 -19.32
C LEU A 1 -4.59 -12.63 -18.60
N GLN A 2 -4.58 -13.88 -18.12
CA GLN A 2 -5.72 -14.51 -17.43
C GLN A 2 -6.19 -13.71 -16.20
N GLN A 3 -5.27 -13.18 -15.40
CA GLN A 3 -5.64 -12.40 -14.21
C GLN A 3 -6.31 -11.06 -14.59
N SER A 4 -5.86 -10.43 -15.65
CA SER A 4 -6.50 -9.19 -16.14
C SER A 4 -7.92 -9.43 -16.66
N LEU A 5 -8.18 -10.59 -17.26
CA LEU A 5 -9.54 -10.97 -17.68
C LEU A 5 -10.44 -11.22 -16.46
N ARG A 6 -9.95 -11.91 -15.44
CA ARG A 6 -10.70 -12.13 -14.19
C ARG A 6 -10.99 -10.82 -13.44
N ASP A 7 -10.03 -9.90 -13.44
CA ASP A 7 -10.23 -8.59 -12.81
C ASP A 7 -11.26 -7.75 -13.58
N LEU A 8 -11.30 -7.86 -14.92
CA LEU A 8 -12.30 -7.23 -15.77
C LEU A 8 -13.69 -7.83 -15.52
N ASP A 9 -13.80 -9.15 -15.53
CA ASP A 9 -15.06 -9.86 -15.27
C ASP A 9 -15.65 -9.47 -13.92
N ARG A 10 -14.82 -9.47 -12.86
CA ARG A 10 -15.23 -9.00 -11.53
C ARG A 10 -15.76 -7.58 -11.56
N SER A 11 -15.05 -6.66 -12.24
CA SER A 11 -15.48 -5.25 -12.32
C SER A 11 -16.82 -5.08 -13.01
N PHE A 12 -17.14 -5.91 -14.01
CA PHE A 12 -18.47 -5.91 -14.64
C PHE A 12 -19.53 -6.53 -13.73
N CYS A 13 -19.21 -7.62 -13.02
CA CYS A 13 -20.15 -8.19 -12.04
C CYS A 13 -20.49 -7.19 -10.93
N GLU A 14 -19.51 -6.45 -10.41
CA GLU A 14 -19.70 -5.40 -9.40
C GLU A 14 -20.54 -4.22 -9.95
N PHE A 15 -20.37 -3.86 -11.20
CA PHE A 15 -21.19 -2.85 -11.87
C PHE A 15 -22.64 -3.32 -12.05
N LEU A 16 -22.84 -4.54 -12.55
CA LEU A 16 -24.19 -5.11 -12.78
C LEU A 16 -24.96 -5.31 -11.46
N SER A 17 -24.24 -5.64 -10.38
CA SER A 17 -24.80 -5.71 -9.02
C SER A 17 -25.04 -4.33 -8.38
N LYS A 18 -24.77 -3.23 -9.10
CA LYS A 18 -24.89 -1.84 -8.63
C LYS A 18 -24.03 -1.51 -7.41
N THR A 19 -22.98 -2.27 -7.17
CA THR A 19 -22.03 -2.04 -6.06
C THR A 19 -20.99 -0.99 -6.43
N CYS A 20 -20.59 -0.94 -7.70
CA CYS A 20 -19.57 -0.01 -8.21
C CYS A 20 -20.05 0.70 -9.48
N SER A 21 -19.37 1.79 -9.84
CA SER A 21 -19.56 2.49 -11.11
C SER A 21 -19.06 1.69 -12.29
N TYR A 22 -19.41 2.11 -13.50
CA TYR A 22 -18.96 1.48 -14.75
C TYR A 22 -17.42 1.38 -14.80
N PRO A 23 -16.86 0.20 -15.19
CA PRO A 23 -15.44 0.01 -15.25
C PRO A 23 -14.74 0.98 -16.21
N THR A 24 -13.67 1.62 -15.74
CA THR A 24 -12.88 2.53 -16.57
C THR A 24 -11.63 1.85 -17.11
N PHE A 25 -11.29 2.10 -18.38
CA PHE A 25 -10.09 1.56 -19.00
C PHE A 25 -8.82 2.14 -18.35
N LYS A 26 -7.85 1.27 -18.08
CA LYS A 26 -6.51 1.69 -17.65
C LYS A 26 -5.81 2.40 -18.81
N SER A 27 -5.50 3.68 -18.63
CA SER A 27 -4.72 4.45 -19.59
C SER A 27 -3.22 4.30 -19.32
N LYS A 28 -2.39 4.18 -20.37
CA LYS A 28 -0.92 4.23 -20.25
C LYS A 28 -0.40 5.56 -19.71
N HIS A 29 -1.21 6.61 -19.79
CA HIS A 29 -0.89 7.94 -19.25
C HIS A 29 -1.24 8.08 -17.76
N ASN A 30 -1.96 7.10 -17.17
CA ASN A 30 -2.19 7.09 -15.75
C ASN A 30 -0.85 6.89 -15.04
N ARG A 31 -0.58 7.75 -14.08
CA ARG A 31 0.68 7.71 -13.30
C ARG A 31 0.75 6.57 -12.31
N PHE A 32 -0.39 5.97 -11.97
CA PHE A 32 -0.47 4.77 -11.17
C PHE A 32 -0.72 3.58 -12.10
N GLN A 33 0.23 2.67 -12.16
CA GLN A 33 0.13 1.45 -12.95
C GLN A 33 0.29 0.24 -12.05
N SER A 34 -0.49 -0.79 -12.28
CA SER A 34 -0.36 -2.04 -11.53
C SER A 34 -0.69 -3.25 -12.39
N TYR A 35 -0.05 -4.37 -12.09
CA TYR A 35 -0.45 -5.67 -12.62
C TYR A 35 -0.32 -6.74 -11.55
N ARG A 36 -1.18 -7.76 -11.63
CA ARG A 36 -1.18 -8.91 -10.72
C ARG A 36 -0.72 -10.17 -11.46
N THR A 37 0.07 -10.98 -10.78
CA THR A 37 0.45 -12.31 -11.25
C THR A 37 0.35 -13.32 -10.13
N VAL A 38 -0.20 -14.50 -10.45
CA VAL A 38 -0.40 -15.60 -9.51
C VAL A 38 0.85 -16.46 -9.48
N ASN A 39 1.22 -16.94 -8.31
CA ASN A 39 2.32 -17.87 -8.14
C ASN A 39 1.88 -19.28 -8.60
N GLN A 40 2.43 -19.73 -9.70
CA GLN A 40 2.22 -21.08 -10.21
C GLN A 40 3.56 -21.83 -10.15
N LYS A 41 3.57 -23.01 -9.52
CA LYS A 41 4.78 -23.87 -9.41
C LYS A 41 6.01 -23.10 -8.85
N ASP A 42 5.81 -22.28 -7.82
CA ASP A 42 6.85 -21.49 -7.14
C ASP A 42 7.69 -20.59 -8.06
N ASN A 43 7.06 -20.09 -9.12
CA ASN A 43 7.67 -19.12 -10.03
C ASN A 43 7.90 -17.75 -9.37
N ILE A 44 7.20 -17.47 -8.26
CA ILE A 44 7.38 -16.26 -7.45
C ILE A 44 7.95 -16.70 -6.11
N ARG A 45 9.16 -16.28 -5.82
CA ARG A 45 9.84 -16.55 -4.54
C ARG A 45 10.82 -15.45 -4.19
N ILE A 46 11.08 -15.31 -2.91
CA ILE A 46 12.11 -14.40 -2.40
C ILE A 46 13.37 -15.21 -2.08
N VAL A 47 14.50 -14.73 -2.55
CA VAL A 47 15.83 -15.30 -2.26
C VAL A 47 16.71 -14.15 -1.79
N GLY A 48 16.94 -14.08 -0.49
CA GLY A 48 17.68 -12.99 0.13
C GLY A 48 17.04 -11.63 -0.18
N ARG A 49 17.76 -10.75 -0.86
CA ARG A 49 17.29 -9.41 -1.25
C ARG A 49 16.69 -9.35 -2.65
N TYR A 50 16.28 -10.48 -3.21
CA TYR A 50 15.74 -10.54 -4.57
C TYR A 50 14.40 -11.25 -4.57
N ILE A 51 13.45 -10.72 -5.33
CA ILE A 51 12.22 -11.41 -5.70
C ILE A 51 12.36 -11.94 -7.12
N LYS A 52 12.07 -13.23 -7.31
CA LYS A 52 11.92 -13.81 -8.64
C LYS A 52 10.51 -13.54 -9.14
N LEU A 53 10.40 -12.97 -10.32
CA LEU A 53 9.13 -12.68 -10.98
C LEU A 53 9.08 -13.38 -12.34
N PRO A 54 7.90 -13.89 -12.75
CA PRO A 54 7.74 -14.47 -14.09
C PRO A 54 8.12 -13.47 -15.18
N LYS A 55 8.90 -13.89 -16.16
CA LYS A 55 9.44 -13.11 -17.29
C LYS A 55 10.49 -12.05 -16.93
N LEU A 56 10.45 -11.46 -15.75
CA LEU A 56 11.40 -10.42 -15.31
C LEU A 56 12.66 -11.00 -14.64
N GLY A 57 12.60 -12.26 -14.17
CA GLY A 57 13.71 -12.85 -13.45
C GLY A 57 13.85 -12.30 -12.02
N PHE A 58 15.09 -12.12 -11.56
CA PHE A 58 15.38 -11.66 -10.21
C PHE A 58 15.48 -10.13 -10.16
N VAL A 59 14.63 -9.53 -9.33
CA VAL A 59 14.59 -8.08 -9.10
C VAL A 59 14.97 -7.80 -7.65
N LYS A 60 15.91 -6.87 -7.44
CA LYS A 60 16.34 -6.47 -6.11
C LYS A 60 15.21 -5.74 -5.37
N ILE A 61 14.96 -6.14 -4.12
CA ILE A 61 13.93 -5.56 -3.26
C ILE A 61 14.53 -5.11 -1.92
N ARG A 62 13.81 -4.20 -1.27
CA ARG A 62 14.04 -3.86 0.13
C ARG A 62 13.01 -4.63 0.98
N GLN A 63 13.39 -5.81 1.43
CA GLN A 63 12.53 -6.63 2.27
C GLN A 63 12.46 -6.05 3.69
N SER A 64 11.26 -6.04 4.25
CA SER A 64 11.00 -5.54 5.60
C SER A 64 10.60 -6.61 6.60
N MET A 65 10.23 -7.82 6.14
CA MET A 65 9.80 -8.94 6.99
C MET A 65 10.03 -10.28 6.30
N GLU A 66 10.06 -11.35 7.09
CA GLU A 66 10.04 -12.72 6.56
C GLU A 66 8.70 -13.01 5.89
N VAL A 67 8.76 -13.79 4.82
CA VAL A 67 7.61 -14.06 3.98
C VAL A 67 7.40 -15.56 3.87
N GLY A 68 6.20 -16.00 4.25
CA GLY A 68 5.76 -17.38 4.07
C GLY A 68 5.43 -17.70 2.61
N LYS A 69 4.54 -18.66 2.39
CA LYS A 69 4.10 -19.06 1.05
C LYS A 69 3.40 -17.89 0.34
N ILE A 70 3.90 -17.54 -0.84
CA ILE A 70 3.35 -16.45 -1.66
C ILE A 70 2.30 -17.03 -2.61
N ASN A 71 1.08 -16.54 -2.56
CA ASN A 71 -0.02 -16.93 -3.46
C ASN A 71 -0.02 -16.10 -4.75
N HIS A 72 0.11 -14.80 -4.62
CA HIS A 72 0.23 -13.89 -5.77
C HIS A 72 0.99 -12.62 -5.38
N VAL A 73 1.47 -11.91 -6.39
CA VAL A 73 2.10 -10.62 -6.23
C VAL A 73 1.40 -9.59 -7.13
N THR A 74 1.19 -8.40 -6.59
CA THR A 74 0.79 -7.22 -7.36
C THR A 74 1.97 -6.26 -7.41
N ILE A 75 2.43 -5.96 -8.61
CA ILE A 75 3.47 -4.95 -8.83
C ILE A 75 2.80 -3.63 -9.12
N GLU A 76 3.19 -2.61 -8.38
CA GLU A 76 2.63 -1.27 -8.48
C GLU A 76 3.71 -0.25 -8.81
N TYR A 77 3.40 0.63 -9.75
CA TYR A 77 4.20 1.81 -10.05
C TYR A 77 3.43 3.04 -9.62
N THR A 78 4.02 3.84 -8.75
CA THR A 78 3.38 5.00 -8.14
C THR A 78 3.72 6.29 -8.89
N PRO A 79 2.89 7.35 -8.75
CA PRO A 79 3.19 8.68 -9.30
C PRO A 79 4.51 9.29 -8.83
N ALA A 80 5.06 8.81 -7.72
CA ALA A 80 6.37 9.20 -7.18
C ALA A 80 7.56 8.49 -7.86
N GLY A 81 7.31 7.69 -8.92
CA GLY A 81 8.36 6.95 -9.63
C GLY A 81 8.91 5.75 -8.87
N LYS A 82 8.17 5.23 -7.89
CA LYS A 82 8.57 4.08 -7.06
C LYS A 82 7.80 2.84 -7.46
N TYR A 83 8.48 1.70 -7.39
CA TYR A 83 7.88 0.38 -7.55
C TYR A 83 7.68 -0.29 -6.21
N PHE A 84 6.54 -0.93 -6.05
CA PHE A 84 6.21 -1.76 -4.89
C PHE A 84 5.79 -3.14 -5.35
N ALA A 85 6.16 -4.15 -4.57
CA ALA A 85 5.66 -5.51 -4.71
C ALA A 85 4.77 -5.80 -3.50
N VAL A 86 3.48 -5.90 -3.72
CA VAL A 86 2.48 -6.25 -2.71
C VAL A 86 2.27 -7.76 -2.79
N LEU A 87 2.65 -8.46 -1.73
CA LEU A 87 2.59 -9.92 -1.65
C LEU A 87 1.33 -10.35 -0.91
N ASN A 88 0.61 -11.30 -1.48
CA ASN A 88 -0.41 -12.04 -0.77
C ASN A 88 0.22 -13.35 -0.29
N ILE A 89 0.26 -13.53 1.02
CA ILE A 89 0.87 -14.67 1.70
C ILE A 89 -0.14 -15.39 2.56
N ASP A 90 0.03 -16.68 2.75
CA ASP A 90 -0.67 -17.42 3.78
C ASP A 90 -0.01 -17.11 5.12
N PHE A 91 -0.80 -16.68 6.07
CA PHE A 91 -0.37 -16.36 7.43
C PHE A 91 -1.33 -17.00 8.43
N GLU A 92 -0.81 -17.89 9.23
CA GLU A 92 -1.52 -18.42 10.39
C GLU A 92 -1.02 -17.66 11.63
N PRO A 93 -1.88 -16.83 12.24
CA PRO A 93 -1.47 -16.11 13.45
C PRO A 93 -1.26 -17.10 14.60
N GLU A 94 -0.11 -17.06 15.23
CA GLU A 94 0.08 -17.79 16.49
C GLU A 94 -0.88 -17.22 17.55
N PRO A 95 -1.67 -18.07 18.18
CA PRO A 95 -2.57 -17.63 19.25
C PRO A 95 -1.73 -17.05 20.39
N ARG A 96 -1.90 -15.77 20.65
CA ARG A 96 -1.26 -15.15 21.82
C ARG A 96 -1.92 -15.71 23.09
N PRO A 97 -1.14 -16.14 24.09
CA PRO A 97 -1.71 -16.55 25.36
C PRO A 97 -2.52 -15.39 25.93
N ASN A 98 -3.77 -15.71 26.32
CA ASN A 98 -4.60 -14.73 27.00
C ASN A 98 -3.97 -14.44 28.36
N ALA A 99 -3.51 -13.23 28.60
CA ALA A 99 -2.92 -12.82 29.85
C ALA A 99 -3.93 -12.72 31.01
N GLY A 100 -5.22 -13.05 30.78
CA GLY A 100 -6.25 -13.18 31.82
C GLY A 100 -6.68 -11.86 32.46
N GLY A 101 -6.53 -10.75 31.78
CA GLY A 101 -6.97 -9.43 32.25
C GLY A 101 -8.00 -8.78 31.33
N THR A 102 -8.87 -7.96 31.92
CA THR A 102 -9.78 -7.08 31.21
C THR A 102 -9.33 -5.63 31.37
N ILE A 103 -9.21 -4.88 30.30
CA ILE A 103 -8.88 -3.46 30.34
C ILE A 103 -9.92 -2.67 29.54
N GLY A 104 -10.45 -1.63 30.15
CA GLY A 104 -11.30 -0.63 29.46
C GLY A 104 -10.42 0.41 28.82
N ILE A 105 -10.70 0.75 27.56
CA ILE A 105 -9.99 1.80 26.81
C ILE A 105 -11.00 2.82 26.31
N ASP A 106 -10.80 4.09 26.66
CA ASP A 106 -11.51 5.24 26.11
C ASP A 106 -10.61 5.99 25.12
N VAL A 107 -11.06 6.16 23.89
CA VAL A 107 -10.30 6.80 22.81
C VAL A 107 -10.84 8.20 22.60
N GLY A 108 -9.94 9.21 22.72
CA GLY A 108 -10.30 10.60 22.65
C GLY A 108 -9.45 11.44 21.67
N ILE A 109 -9.88 12.70 21.47
CA ILE A 109 -9.15 13.67 20.64
C ILE A 109 -8.04 14.36 21.44
N LYS A 110 -8.28 14.64 22.72
CA LYS A 110 -7.33 15.31 23.62
C LYS A 110 -6.18 14.37 24.00
N ALA A 111 -6.53 13.20 24.48
CA ALA A 111 -5.63 12.06 24.65
C ALA A 111 -5.89 11.05 23.52
N PHE A 112 -4.88 10.29 23.11
CA PHE A 112 -5.07 9.21 22.12
C PHE A 112 -5.93 8.11 22.72
N TYR A 113 -5.61 7.71 23.95
CA TYR A 113 -6.48 6.89 24.78
C TYR A 113 -6.20 7.09 26.27
N SER A 114 -7.17 6.74 27.09
CA SER A 114 -7.04 6.55 28.53
C SER A 114 -7.52 5.13 28.87
N ASP A 115 -6.83 4.43 29.77
CA ASP A 115 -7.21 3.10 30.18
C ASP A 115 -7.84 3.09 31.58
N SER A 116 -8.49 1.97 31.93
CA SER A 116 -9.10 1.77 33.25
C SER A 116 -8.09 1.70 34.37
N ASN A 117 -6.79 1.59 34.09
CA ASN A 117 -5.71 1.59 35.08
C ASN A 117 -5.17 3.00 35.34
N GLY A 118 -5.77 4.05 34.72
CA GLY A 118 -5.36 5.43 34.88
C GLY A 118 -4.21 5.87 33.97
N ASN A 119 -3.74 5.01 33.05
CA ASN A 119 -2.73 5.41 32.09
C ASN A 119 -3.37 6.25 30.98
N THR A 120 -2.68 7.30 30.58
CA THR A 120 -3.13 8.18 29.48
C THR A 120 -2.01 8.35 28.49
N VAL A 121 -2.31 8.13 27.21
CA VAL A 121 -1.37 8.38 26.11
C VAL A 121 -1.78 9.64 25.35
N SER A 122 -0.85 10.59 25.29
CA SER A 122 -1.10 11.85 24.61
C SER A 122 -1.30 11.65 23.10
N ASN A 123 -2.15 12.46 22.47
CA ASN A 123 -2.38 12.43 21.04
C ASN A 123 -1.14 12.93 20.27
N PRO A 124 -0.46 12.10 19.46
CA PRO A 124 0.75 12.48 18.73
C PRO A 124 0.50 13.42 17.55
N ARG A 125 -0.77 13.66 17.19
CA ARG A 125 -1.21 14.57 16.10
C ARG A 125 -0.48 14.37 14.79
N TYR A 126 -0.27 13.12 14.37
CA TYR A 126 0.45 12.77 13.14
C TYR A 126 -0.19 13.40 11.90
N LEU A 127 -1.53 13.44 11.85
CA LEU A 127 -2.26 14.05 10.75
C LEU A 127 -1.95 15.54 10.61
N GLU A 128 -2.01 16.30 11.70
CA GLU A 128 -1.72 17.75 11.66
C GLU A 128 -0.29 18.03 11.20
N ARG A 129 0.69 17.25 11.70
CA ARG A 129 2.10 17.39 11.27
C ARG A 129 2.24 17.10 9.78
N SER A 130 1.59 16.05 9.27
CA SER A 130 1.62 15.67 7.85
C SER A 130 0.93 16.73 6.99
N MET A 131 -0.20 17.28 7.42
CA MET A 131 -0.92 18.35 6.72
C MET A 131 -0.08 19.63 6.63
N ARG A 132 0.55 20.04 7.72
CA ARG A 132 1.46 21.23 7.71
C ARG A 132 2.62 21.02 6.73
N LYS A 133 3.20 19.80 6.70
CA LYS A 133 4.24 19.46 5.73
C LYS A 133 3.72 19.52 4.30
N LEU A 134 2.55 18.92 4.01
CA LEU A 134 1.92 18.92 2.70
C LEU A 134 1.67 20.36 2.19
N ILE A 135 1.06 21.22 3.01
CA ILE A 135 0.81 22.62 2.66
C ILE A 135 2.11 23.34 2.31
N ARG A 136 3.16 23.13 3.09
CA ARG A 136 4.48 23.72 2.83
C ARG A 136 5.06 23.26 1.49
N GLU A 137 5.00 21.95 1.19
CA GLU A 137 5.51 21.39 -0.06
C GLU A 137 4.66 21.83 -1.27
N GLN A 138 3.35 21.96 -1.11
CA GLN A 138 2.46 22.50 -2.16
C GLN A 138 2.78 23.96 -2.47
N ARG A 139 3.01 24.81 -1.45
CA ARG A 139 3.43 26.19 -1.63
C ARG A 139 4.79 26.28 -2.34
N ARG A 140 5.73 25.39 -2.02
CA ARG A 140 7.02 25.31 -2.71
C ARG A 140 6.85 24.90 -4.17
N LEU A 141 5.96 23.96 -4.45
CA LEU A 141 5.66 23.50 -5.80
C LEU A 141 5.01 24.59 -6.65
N SER A 142 4.05 25.34 -6.09
CA SER A 142 3.35 26.43 -6.82
C SER A 142 4.28 27.56 -7.24
N ARG A 143 5.33 27.86 -6.45
CA ARG A 143 6.32 28.91 -6.74
C ARG A 143 7.33 28.51 -7.82
N LYS A 144 7.37 27.23 -8.23
CA LYS A 144 8.32 26.77 -9.25
C LYS A 144 7.74 26.91 -10.66
N GLN A 145 8.57 27.31 -11.60
CA GLN A 145 8.19 27.43 -13.02
C GLN A 145 7.63 26.08 -13.53
N LYS A 146 6.52 26.15 -14.25
CA LYS A 146 5.91 24.97 -14.89
C LYS A 146 6.95 24.33 -15.84
N ASP A 147 6.91 23.00 -15.87
CA ASP A 147 7.76 22.15 -16.73
C ASP A 147 9.28 22.22 -16.46
N SER A 148 9.70 22.94 -15.43
CA SER A 148 11.10 22.95 -15.00
C SER A 148 11.50 21.63 -14.33
N HIS A 149 12.77 21.23 -14.51
CA HIS A 149 13.35 20.07 -13.83
C HIS A 149 13.21 20.14 -12.30
N ASN A 150 13.38 21.33 -11.71
CA ASN A 150 13.21 21.55 -10.27
C ASN A 150 11.75 21.37 -9.81
N ARG A 151 10.77 21.69 -10.65
CA ARG A 151 9.36 21.39 -10.36
C ARG A 151 9.11 19.89 -10.40
N GLY A 152 9.71 19.19 -11.38
CA GLY A 152 9.67 17.73 -11.45
C GLY A 152 10.19 17.06 -10.17
N LYS A 153 11.37 17.45 -9.70
CA LYS A 153 11.94 16.97 -8.42
C LYS A 153 11.04 17.26 -7.22
N GLN A 154 10.39 18.43 -7.19
CA GLN A 154 9.50 18.80 -6.09
C GLN A 154 8.21 17.95 -6.05
N ARG A 155 7.70 17.52 -7.21
CA ARG A 155 6.49 16.64 -7.29
C ARG A 155 6.72 15.24 -6.74
N LEU A 156 7.97 14.81 -6.64
CA LEU A 156 8.35 13.48 -6.15
C LEU A 156 8.60 13.44 -4.63
N ARG A 157 8.57 14.58 -3.96
CA ARG A 157 8.70 14.72 -2.49
C ARG A 157 7.37 14.59 -1.79
#